data_a09f6e525adad184e7f35a73bb0c4156
#
_entry.id   a09f6e525adad184e7f35a73bb0c4156
#
_cell.length_a   1.000
_cell.length_b   1.000
_cell.length_c   1.000
_cell.angle_alpha   90.00
_cell.angle_beta   90.00
_cell.angle_gamma   90.00
#
_symmetry.space_group_name_H-M   'P 1'
#
loop_
_entity.id
_entity.type
_entity.pdbx_description
1 polymer ?
#
loop_
_entity_poly.entity_id
_entity_poly.type
_entity_poly.pdbx_seq_one_letter_code
_entity_poly.pdbx_strand_id
1 'polypeptide(L)'
;RIEEVLILQDALRLNIHGAKAAYSLGNFWYANRQYDNAIACWEDSAAIEPTFPTVWRNLSLAYYNKRNDKQRALETLEKAYALDEHDSRILMELDQLYKRLGRPHTERLAFLEAHLPEVEQRDDLSIERITLYNQLGRYTEAKELIAARKFHPWEGGEGKITGQYVLCHIELA
;
A
#
# COMPACT_ATOMS: atom_id res chain seq x y z
N ARG A 1 -9.50 11.77 -22.65
CA ARG A 1 -10.18 13.09 -22.65
C ARG A 1 -11.66 12.81 -22.89
N ILE A 2 -12.50 13.72 -23.40
CA ILE A 2 -13.96 13.45 -23.49
C ILE A 2 -14.25 12.21 -24.33
N GLU A 3 -13.58 12.05 -25.46
CA GLU A 3 -13.74 10.89 -26.35
C GLU A 3 -13.36 9.57 -25.65
N GLU A 4 -12.30 9.55 -24.87
CA GLU A 4 -11.87 8.37 -24.08
C GLU A 4 -12.95 7.97 -23.06
N VAL A 5 -13.57 8.95 -22.41
CA VAL A 5 -14.65 8.70 -21.45
C VAL A 5 -15.88 8.10 -22.15
N LEU A 6 -16.25 8.63 -23.31
CA LEU A 6 -17.37 8.10 -24.08
C LEU A 6 -17.12 6.66 -24.54
N ILE A 7 -15.90 6.35 -25.01
CA ILE A 7 -15.50 4.99 -25.38
C ILE A 7 -15.59 4.04 -24.18
N LEU A 8 -15.11 4.45 -22.99
CA LEU A 8 -15.19 3.64 -21.78
C LEU A 8 -16.64 3.44 -21.31
N GLN A 9 -17.49 4.46 -21.40
CA GLN A 9 -18.90 4.36 -21.07
C GLN A 9 -19.65 3.43 -22.06
N ASP A 10 -19.33 3.50 -23.34
CA ASP A 10 -19.89 2.59 -24.34
C ASP A 10 -19.41 1.15 -24.13
N ALA A 11 -18.14 0.95 -23.79
CA ALA A 11 -17.59 -0.36 -23.44
C ALA A 11 -18.31 -0.98 -22.23
N LEU A 12 -18.61 -0.18 -21.21
CA LEU A 12 -19.41 -0.62 -20.06
C LEU A 12 -20.83 -0.99 -20.47
N ARG A 13 -21.50 -0.13 -21.25
CA ARG A 13 -22.87 -0.37 -21.73
C ARG A 13 -22.97 -1.65 -22.55
N LEU A 14 -21.96 -1.97 -23.35
CA LEU A 14 -21.90 -3.15 -24.20
C LEU A 14 -21.29 -4.37 -23.48
N ASN A 15 -20.95 -4.23 -22.21
CA ASN A 15 -20.28 -5.26 -21.39
C ASN A 15 -18.98 -5.82 -22.02
N ILE A 16 -18.29 -5.00 -22.82
CA ILE A 16 -17.02 -5.32 -23.42
C ILE A 16 -15.91 -4.91 -22.43
N HIS A 17 -15.14 -5.88 -21.94
CA HIS A 17 -14.10 -5.62 -20.91
C HIS A 17 -14.60 -4.85 -19.68
N GLY A 18 -15.82 -5.14 -19.24
CA GLY A 18 -16.57 -4.37 -18.24
C GLY A 18 -15.76 -3.96 -17.01
N ALA A 19 -15.04 -4.90 -16.37
CA ALA A 19 -14.23 -4.61 -15.18
C ALA A 19 -13.10 -3.61 -15.46
N LYS A 20 -12.32 -3.81 -16.52
CA LYS A 20 -11.21 -2.92 -16.89
C LYS A 20 -11.69 -1.56 -17.38
N ALA A 21 -12.82 -1.51 -18.08
CA ALA A 21 -13.45 -0.26 -18.52
C ALA A 21 -13.93 0.55 -17.30
N ALA A 22 -14.62 -0.09 -16.35
CA ALA A 22 -15.04 0.53 -15.09
C ALA A 22 -13.83 1.03 -14.28
N TYR A 23 -12.78 0.21 -14.15
CA TYR A 23 -11.55 0.59 -13.49
C TYR A 23 -10.90 1.84 -14.12
N SER A 24 -10.77 1.86 -15.44
CA SER A 24 -10.18 2.97 -16.18
C SER A 24 -10.99 4.26 -16.06
N LEU A 25 -12.33 4.13 -16.09
CA LEU A 25 -13.22 5.26 -15.87
C LEU A 25 -13.13 5.79 -14.43
N GLY A 26 -12.98 4.91 -13.45
CA GLY A 26 -12.70 5.30 -12.06
C GLY A 26 -11.40 6.10 -11.93
N ASN A 27 -10.33 5.66 -12.61
CA ASN A 27 -9.06 6.39 -12.64
C ASN A 27 -9.21 7.79 -13.26
N PHE A 28 -9.98 7.90 -14.34
CA PHE A 28 -10.30 9.18 -14.97
C PHE A 28 -11.04 10.12 -13.99
N TRP A 29 -12.09 9.62 -13.32
CA TRP A 29 -12.84 10.43 -12.36
C TRP A 29 -11.99 10.84 -11.16
N TYR A 30 -11.14 9.95 -10.66
CA TYR A 30 -10.23 10.26 -9.55
C TYR A 30 -9.22 11.36 -9.92
N ALA A 31 -8.62 11.30 -11.11
CA ALA A 31 -7.72 12.32 -11.64
C ALA A 31 -8.43 13.68 -11.80
N ASN A 32 -9.73 13.69 -12.12
CA ASN A 32 -10.56 14.89 -12.20
C ASN A 32 -11.20 15.29 -10.86
N ARG A 33 -10.75 14.71 -9.74
CA ARG A 33 -11.23 14.98 -8.37
C ARG A 33 -12.72 14.70 -8.13
N GLN A 34 -13.36 13.93 -9.00
CA GLN A 34 -14.72 13.44 -8.82
C GLN A 34 -14.70 12.09 -8.10
N TYR A 35 -14.36 12.15 -6.80
CA TYR A 35 -14.02 10.96 -6.01
C TYR A 35 -15.20 10.01 -5.82
N ASP A 36 -16.42 10.51 -5.73
CA ASP A 36 -17.61 9.69 -5.59
C ASP A 36 -17.89 8.86 -6.83
N ASN A 37 -17.73 9.48 -8.01
CA ASN A 37 -17.83 8.79 -9.29
C ASN A 37 -16.71 7.77 -9.47
N ALA A 38 -15.50 8.10 -9.02
CA ALA A 38 -14.36 7.17 -9.06
C ALA A 38 -14.62 5.93 -8.21
N ILE A 39 -15.07 6.12 -6.96
CA ILE A 39 -15.40 5.02 -6.04
C ILE A 39 -16.49 4.13 -6.66
N ALA A 40 -17.59 4.70 -7.14
CA ALA A 40 -18.68 3.93 -7.77
C ALA A 40 -18.16 3.09 -8.95
N CYS A 41 -17.36 3.66 -9.85
CA CYS A 41 -16.78 2.93 -10.97
C CYS A 41 -15.84 1.80 -10.51
N TRP A 42 -15.05 2.02 -9.45
CA TRP A 42 -14.18 0.97 -8.91
C TRP A 42 -14.97 -0.11 -8.16
N GLU A 43 -16.06 0.24 -7.46
CA GLU A 43 -16.99 -0.74 -6.87
C GLU A 43 -17.64 -1.61 -7.95
N ASP A 44 -18.08 -1.03 -9.08
CA ASP A 44 -18.58 -1.75 -10.23
C ASP A 44 -17.51 -2.69 -10.83
N SER A 45 -16.27 -2.19 -11.00
CA SER A 45 -15.15 -3.01 -11.47
C SER A 45 -14.90 -4.21 -10.55
N ALA A 46 -14.90 -3.98 -9.24
CA ALA A 46 -14.70 -5.02 -8.24
C ALA A 46 -15.85 -6.03 -8.18
N ALA A 47 -17.08 -5.60 -8.47
CA ALA A 47 -18.25 -6.48 -8.56
C ALA A 47 -18.18 -7.39 -9.80
N ILE A 48 -17.71 -6.84 -10.94
CA ILE A 48 -17.56 -7.60 -12.20
C ILE A 48 -16.41 -8.59 -12.12
N GLU A 49 -15.26 -8.17 -11.59
CA GLU A 49 -14.04 -8.99 -11.46
C GLU A 49 -13.48 -8.90 -10.03
N PRO A 50 -14.00 -9.69 -9.08
CA PRO A 50 -13.59 -9.64 -7.68
C PRO A 50 -12.13 -10.04 -7.43
N THR A 51 -11.48 -10.69 -8.39
CA THR A 51 -10.09 -11.15 -8.34
C THR A 51 -9.07 -10.14 -8.87
N PHE A 52 -9.47 -8.91 -9.12
CA PHE A 52 -8.60 -7.84 -9.61
C PHE A 52 -8.01 -7.03 -8.44
N PRO A 53 -6.77 -7.32 -7.95
CA PRO A 53 -6.24 -6.72 -6.71
C PRO A 53 -6.08 -5.21 -6.79
N THR A 54 -5.72 -4.68 -7.97
CA THR A 54 -5.48 -3.24 -8.15
C THR A 54 -6.72 -2.39 -7.87
N VAL A 55 -7.92 -2.89 -8.19
CA VAL A 55 -9.15 -2.13 -7.92
C VAL A 55 -9.43 -2.05 -6.42
N TRP A 56 -9.21 -3.12 -5.68
CA TRP A 56 -9.37 -3.14 -4.22
C TRP A 56 -8.37 -2.21 -3.54
N ARG A 57 -7.13 -2.18 -4.03
CA ARG A 57 -6.11 -1.25 -3.59
C ARG A 57 -6.52 0.22 -3.82
N ASN A 58 -7.05 0.56 -4.99
CA ASN A 58 -7.51 1.91 -5.30
C ASN A 58 -8.73 2.31 -4.45
N LEU A 59 -9.66 1.39 -4.20
CA LEU A 59 -10.78 1.60 -3.28
C LEU A 59 -10.30 1.91 -1.87
N SER A 60 -9.32 1.17 -1.35
CA SER A 60 -8.72 1.44 -0.04
C SER A 60 -8.19 2.87 0.06
N LEU A 61 -7.41 3.29 -0.93
CA LEU A 61 -6.86 4.64 -0.98
C LEU A 61 -7.95 5.72 -0.97
N ALA A 62 -9.03 5.51 -1.73
CA ALA A 62 -10.14 6.46 -1.81
C ALA A 62 -10.96 6.47 -0.52
N TYR A 63 -11.28 5.34 0.06
CA TYR A 63 -12.01 5.27 1.33
C TYR A 63 -11.22 5.96 2.45
N TYR A 64 -9.91 5.70 2.55
CA TYR A 64 -9.09 6.35 3.57
C TYR A 64 -9.01 7.87 3.37
N ASN A 65 -8.61 8.31 2.18
CA ASN A 65 -8.23 9.71 1.94
C ASN A 65 -9.40 10.62 1.60
N LYS A 66 -10.51 10.08 1.07
CA LYS A 66 -11.63 10.90 0.54
C LYS A 66 -12.92 10.72 1.32
N ARG A 67 -13.12 9.55 1.91
CA ARG A 67 -14.32 9.25 2.71
C ARG A 67 -14.03 9.22 4.21
N ASN A 68 -12.76 9.23 4.62
CA ASN A 68 -12.33 8.98 6.00
C ASN A 68 -12.92 7.69 6.60
N ASP A 69 -13.21 6.73 5.73
CA ASP A 69 -13.75 5.41 6.09
C ASP A 69 -12.58 4.43 6.28
N LYS A 70 -12.04 4.47 7.50
CA LYS A 70 -10.88 3.66 7.87
C LYS A 70 -11.16 2.16 7.85
N GLN A 71 -12.40 1.77 8.17
CA GLN A 71 -12.80 0.37 8.21
C GLN A 71 -12.83 -0.21 6.79
N ARG A 72 -13.54 0.42 5.86
CA ARG A 72 -13.57 -0.03 4.46
C ARG A 72 -12.20 0.05 3.81
N ALA A 73 -11.40 1.05 4.16
CA ALA A 73 -10.02 1.15 3.65
C ALA A 73 -9.20 -0.08 4.05
N LEU A 74 -9.31 -0.53 5.31
CA LEU A 74 -8.61 -1.71 5.78
C LEU A 74 -9.12 -2.98 5.08
N GLU A 75 -10.42 -3.22 5.11
CA GLU A 75 -11.04 -4.40 4.49
C GLU A 75 -10.68 -4.56 3.01
N THR A 76 -10.70 -3.45 2.26
CA THR A 76 -10.39 -3.48 0.83
C THR A 76 -8.90 -3.69 0.57
N LEU A 77 -8.01 -3.16 1.41
CA LEU A 77 -6.57 -3.37 1.22
C LEU A 77 -6.14 -4.78 1.65
N GLU A 78 -6.72 -5.32 2.73
CA GLU A 78 -6.51 -6.72 3.12
C GLU A 78 -7.01 -7.67 2.03
N LYS A 79 -8.13 -7.34 1.36
CA LYS A 79 -8.61 -8.11 0.22
C LYS A 79 -7.66 -8.02 -0.99
N ALA A 80 -7.13 -6.84 -1.29
CA ALA A 80 -6.13 -6.68 -2.35
C ALA A 80 -4.90 -7.54 -2.06
N TYR A 81 -4.43 -7.52 -0.81
CA TYR A 81 -3.29 -8.32 -0.36
C TYR A 81 -3.55 -9.83 -0.47
N ALA A 82 -4.70 -10.31 -0.01
CA ALA A 82 -5.07 -11.73 -0.10
C ALA A 82 -5.18 -12.24 -1.55
N LEU A 83 -5.40 -11.36 -2.53
CA LEU A 83 -5.42 -11.70 -3.96
C LEU A 83 -4.01 -11.76 -4.58
N ASP A 84 -3.04 -11.05 -4.00
CA ASP A 84 -1.66 -11.02 -4.45
C ASP A 84 -0.72 -10.75 -3.27
N GLU A 85 -0.42 -11.79 -2.50
CA GLU A 85 0.44 -11.73 -1.31
C GLU A 85 1.91 -11.46 -1.64
N HIS A 86 2.30 -11.63 -2.91
CA HIS A 86 3.66 -11.38 -3.40
C HIS A 86 3.88 -9.97 -3.96
N ASP A 87 2.83 -9.15 -4.04
CA ASP A 87 2.99 -7.73 -4.40
C ASP A 87 3.56 -6.93 -3.22
N SER A 88 4.88 -6.71 -3.25
CA SER A 88 5.59 -5.93 -2.22
C SER A 88 5.08 -4.49 -2.07
N ARG A 89 4.40 -3.94 -3.07
CA ARG A 89 3.77 -2.61 -2.99
C ARG A 89 2.49 -2.66 -2.16
N ILE A 90 1.64 -3.66 -2.39
CA ILE A 90 0.42 -3.86 -1.59
C ILE A 90 0.81 -4.14 -0.14
N LEU A 91 1.82 -4.98 0.09
CA LEU A 91 2.38 -5.25 1.42
C LEU A 91 2.81 -3.95 2.13
N MET A 92 3.57 -3.10 1.43
CA MET A 92 4.02 -1.81 1.98
C MET A 92 2.85 -0.90 2.34
N GLU A 93 1.86 -0.77 1.46
CA GLU A 93 0.69 0.07 1.70
C GLU A 93 -0.16 -0.45 2.85
N LEU A 94 -0.27 -1.78 3.00
CA LEU A 94 -0.98 -2.42 4.11
C LEU A 94 -0.28 -2.18 5.46
N ASP A 95 1.05 -2.34 5.51
CA ASP A 95 1.80 -2.00 6.72
C ASP A 95 1.68 -0.52 7.09
N GLN A 96 1.73 0.38 6.10
CA GLN A 96 1.51 1.82 6.33
C GLN A 96 0.10 2.11 6.86
N LEU A 97 -0.90 1.40 6.36
CA LEU A 97 -2.27 1.54 6.86
C LEU A 97 -2.38 1.01 8.30
N TYR A 98 -1.81 -0.14 8.61
CA TYR A 98 -1.72 -0.67 9.98
C TYR A 98 -1.07 0.33 10.94
N LYS A 99 0.04 0.96 10.52
CA LYS A 99 0.70 2.03 11.28
C LYS A 99 -0.24 3.21 11.57
N ARG A 100 -0.95 3.70 10.56
CA ARG A 100 -1.89 4.82 10.69
C ARG A 100 -3.12 4.49 11.54
N LEU A 101 -3.49 3.22 11.59
CA LEU A 101 -4.58 2.71 12.43
C LEU A 101 -4.12 2.38 13.86
N GLY A 102 -2.83 2.54 14.18
CA GLY A 102 -2.28 2.31 15.51
C GLY A 102 -2.10 0.84 15.88
N ARG A 103 -1.90 -0.06 14.90
CA ARG A 103 -1.53 -1.44 15.23
C ARG A 103 -0.25 -1.50 16.05
N PRO A 104 -0.17 -2.37 17.06
CA PRO A 104 1.02 -2.56 17.88
C PRO A 104 2.27 -2.84 17.05
N HIS A 105 3.41 -2.28 17.45
CA HIS A 105 4.69 -2.49 16.76
C HIS A 105 5.07 -3.97 16.66
N THR A 106 4.75 -4.75 17.69
CA THR A 106 5.00 -6.21 17.72
C THR A 106 4.22 -6.94 16.63
N GLU A 107 2.94 -6.59 16.42
CA GLU A 107 2.11 -7.22 15.38
C GLU A 107 2.58 -6.82 13.98
N ARG A 108 2.91 -5.55 13.79
CA ARG A 108 3.45 -5.06 12.53
C ARG A 108 4.80 -5.70 12.20
N LEU A 109 5.68 -5.84 13.18
CA LEU A 109 6.96 -6.52 12.99
C LEU A 109 6.75 -7.99 12.61
N ALA A 110 5.87 -8.70 13.32
CA ALA A 110 5.55 -10.09 13.00
C ALA A 110 4.97 -10.24 11.58
N PHE A 111 4.13 -9.29 11.15
CA PHE A 111 3.60 -9.25 9.79
C PHE A 111 4.71 -9.10 8.74
N LEU A 112 5.66 -8.16 8.93
CA LEU A 112 6.78 -7.98 8.00
C LEU A 112 7.75 -9.17 8.03
N GLU A 113 8.00 -9.77 9.20
CA GLU A 113 8.88 -10.95 9.32
C GLU A 113 8.29 -12.21 8.68
N ALA A 114 6.97 -12.32 8.60
CA ALA A 114 6.31 -13.40 7.87
C ALA A 114 6.45 -13.29 6.34
N HIS A 115 6.85 -12.12 5.82
CA HIS A 115 6.90 -11.80 4.39
C HIS A 115 8.28 -11.26 3.98
N LEU A 116 9.35 -11.83 4.52
CA LEU A 116 10.73 -11.37 4.27
C LEU A 116 11.11 -11.29 2.80
N PRO A 117 10.74 -12.23 1.91
CA PRO A 117 11.07 -12.13 0.50
C PRO A 117 10.54 -10.84 -0.15
N GLU A 118 9.31 -10.43 0.17
CA GLU A 118 8.68 -9.21 -0.34
C GLU A 118 9.24 -7.95 0.34
N VAL A 119 9.52 -8.02 1.64
CA VAL A 119 10.15 -6.92 2.41
C VAL A 119 11.54 -6.62 1.87
N GLU A 120 12.32 -7.62 1.52
CA GLU A 120 13.68 -7.46 1.02
C GLU A 120 13.75 -6.94 -0.42
N GLN A 121 12.65 -6.99 -1.17
CA GLN A 121 12.58 -6.37 -2.50
C GLN A 121 12.55 -4.84 -2.44
N ARG A 122 12.20 -4.23 -1.28
CA ARG A 122 11.96 -2.79 -1.15
C ARG A 122 12.74 -2.18 0.00
N ASP A 123 13.41 -1.07 -0.28
CA ASP A 123 14.17 -0.33 0.73
C ASP A 123 13.26 0.36 1.75
N ASP A 124 12.10 0.83 1.35
CA ASP A 124 11.11 1.45 2.24
C ASP A 124 10.50 0.45 3.25
N LEU A 125 10.24 -0.79 2.85
CA LEU A 125 9.81 -1.85 3.77
C LEU A 125 10.94 -2.31 4.68
N SER A 126 12.14 -2.45 4.15
CA SER A 126 13.32 -2.85 4.93
C SER A 126 13.64 -1.83 6.02
N ILE A 127 13.58 -0.53 5.73
CA ILE A 127 13.80 0.50 6.75
C ILE A 127 12.63 0.59 7.75
N GLU A 128 11.42 0.29 7.35
CA GLU A 128 10.29 0.23 8.28
C GLU A 128 10.45 -0.94 9.26
N ARG A 129 10.89 -2.11 8.81
CA ARG A 129 11.23 -3.25 9.68
C ARG A 129 12.34 -2.88 10.67
N ILE A 130 13.40 -2.23 10.23
CA ILE A 130 14.48 -1.72 11.10
C ILE A 130 13.94 -0.72 12.11
N THR A 131 13.06 0.17 11.68
CA THR A 131 12.40 1.15 12.58
C THR A 131 11.61 0.43 13.68
N LEU A 132 10.88 -0.62 13.34
CA LEU A 132 10.13 -1.42 14.30
C LEU A 132 11.05 -2.14 15.29
N TYR A 133 12.19 -2.69 14.86
CA TYR A 133 13.19 -3.23 15.78
C TYR A 133 13.67 -2.18 16.79
N ASN A 134 14.02 -0.97 16.33
CA ASN A 134 14.43 0.12 17.21
C ASN A 134 13.32 0.54 18.18
N GLN A 135 12.08 0.65 17.72
CA GLN A 135 10.93 0.99 18.57
C GLN A 135 10.62 -0.08 19.63
N LEU A 136 11.05 -1.31 19.41
CA LEU A 136 10.93 -2.43 20.36
C LEU A 136 12.18 -2.66 21.21
N GLY A 137 13.20 -1.78 21.14
CA GLY A 137 14.44 -1.91 21.88
C GLY A 137 15.40 -2.99 21.36
N ARG A 138 15.14 -3.53 20.17
CA ARG A 138 15.95 -4.57 19.52
C ARG A 138 17.05 -3.93 18.66
N TYR A 139 17.90 -3.11 19.28
CA TYR A 139 18.88 -2.26 18.61
C TYR A 139 19.99 -3.04 17.90
N THR A 140 20.37 -4.21 18.44
CA THR A 140 21.41 -5.06 17.84
C THR A 140 20.93 -5.58 16.49
N GLU A 141 19.73 -6.13 16.42
CA GLU A 141 19.15 -6.64 15.17
C GLU A 141 18.92 -5.52 14.15
N ALA A 142 18.47 -4.35 14.60
CA ALA A 142 18.33 -3.18 13.73
C ALA A 142 19.69 -2.77 13.12
N LYS A 143 20.77 -2.72 13.92
CA LYS A 143 22.10 -2.39 13.47
C LYS A 143 22.68 -3.40 12.48
N GLU A 144 22.48 -4.69 12.73
CA GLU A 144 22.92 -5.77 11.84
C GLU A 144 22.23 -5.68 10.48
N LEU A 145 20.92 -5.45 10.45
CA LEU A 145 20.14 -5.28 9.22
C LEU A 145 20.59 -4.06 8.40
N ILE A 146 20.86 -2.93 9.07
CA ILE A 146 21.38 -1.74 8.37
C ILE A 146 22.75 -2.03 7.75
N ALA A 147 23.63 -2.70 8.50
CA ALA A 147 24.98 -3.01 8.03
C ALA A 147 25.00 -4.04 6.89
N ALA A 148 24.05 -4.97 6.88
CA ALA A 148 23.97 -6.02 5.88
C ALA A 148 23.36 -5.59 4.53
N ARG A 149 22.67 -4.43 4.48
CA ARG A 149 21.95 -3.99 3.29
C ARG A 149 22.53 -2.73 2.66
N LYS A 150 22.66 -2.75 1.34
CA LYS A 150 22.90 -1.53 0.56
C LYS A 150 21.56 -0.91 0.17
N PHE A 151 21.29 0.26 0.68
CA PHE A 151 20.09 1.02 0.37
C PHE A 151 20.29 1.92 -0.86
N HIS A 152 19.23 2.08 -1.64
CA HIS A 152 19.20 3.00 -2.76
C HIS A 152 18.38 4.24 -2.36
N PRO A 153 18.65 5.42 -2.94
CA PRO A 153 17.82 6.60 -2.71
C PRO A 153 16.39 6.39 -3.22
N TRP A 154 15.38 6.78 -2.41
CA TRP A 154 13.99 6.81 -2.85
C TRP A 154 13.30 8.06 -2.30
N GLU A 155 12.23 8.50 -2.95
CA GLU A 155 11.45 9.66 -2.53
C GLU A 155 10.85 9.44 -1.13
N GLY A 156 11.09 10.37 -0.21
CA GLY A 156 10.65 10.28 1.20
C GLY A 156 11.50 9.36 2.07
N GLY A 157 12.67 8.92 1.57
CA GLY A 157 13.64 8.12 2.31
C GLY A 157 14.76 8.94 2.96
N GLU A 158 14.82 10.24 2.68
CA GLU A 158 15.88 11.14 3.10
C GLU A 158 16.05 11.13 4.63
N GLY A 159 17.26 10.83 5.08
CA GLY A 159 17.62 10.79 6.48
C GLY A 159 17.07 9.61 7.29
N LYS A 160 16.16 8.80 6.77
CA LYS A 160 15.58 7.67 7.52
C LYS A 160 16.63 6.65 7.92
N ILE A 161 17.48 6.23 6.98
CA ILE A 161 18.52 5.24 7.24
C ILE A 161 19.52 5.78 8.29
N THR A 162 20.01 7.01 8.06
CA THR A 162 20.93 7.66 8.98
C THR A 162 20.33 7.81 10.37
N GLY A 163 19.06 8.21 10.46
CA GLY A 163 18.35 8.34 11.74
C GLY A 163 18.28 7.02 12.50
N GLN A 164 17.92 5.93 11.83
CA GLN A 164 17.86 4.60 12.46
C GLN A 164 19.25 4.08 12.86
N TYR A 165 20.26 4.33 12.03
CA TYR A 165 21.65 3.98 12.33
C TYR A 165 22.18 4.70 13.57
N VAL A 166 22.00 6.03 13.63
CA VAL A 166 22.42 6.84 14.79
C VAL A 166 21.71 6.38 16.07
N LEU A 167 20.42 6.11 16.00
CA LEU A 167 19.65 5.62 17.15
C LEU A 167 20.21 4.30 17.67
N CYS A 168 20.50 3.32 16.82
CA CYS A 168 21.10 2.06 17.23
C CYS A 168 22.45 2.28 17.96
N HIS A 169 23.28 3.20 17.46
CA HIS A 169 24.58 3.47 18.06
C HIS A 169 24.49 4.18 19.41
N ILE A 170 23.53 5.09 19.59
CA ILE A 170 23.31 5.79 20.86
C ILE A 170 22.83 4.79 21.93
N GLU A 171 21.87 3.94 21.58
CA GLU A 171 21.25 3.02 22.53
C GLU A 171 22.13 1.80 22.88
N LEU A 172 23.13 1.49 22.05
CA LEU A 172 24.11 0.41 22.28
C LEU A 172 25.43 0.89 22.89
N ALA A 173 25.58 2.20 23.15
CA ALA A 173 26.78 2.78 23.76
C ALA A 173 26.76 2.77 25.29
#